data_4fd7de52062aac60d4a8c14abc6b72fa
#
_entry.id   4fd7de52062aac60d4a8c14abc6b72fa
#
_cell.length_a   1.000
_cell.length_b   1.000
_cell.length_c   1.000
_cell.angle_alpha   90.00
_cell.angle_beta   90.00
_cell.angle_gamma   90.00
#
_symmetry.space_group_name_H-M   'P 1'
#
loop_
_entity.id
_entity.type
_entity.pdbx_description
1 polymer ?
#
loop_
_entity_poly.entity_id
_entity_poly.type
_entity_poly.pdbx_seq_one_letter_code
_entity_poly.pdbx_strand_id
1 'polypeptide(L)'
;MRATRPVLAALLVMCRALSLAAENAPTIPAFVEETGSAGIASTYEGAWEYMVGGGAASFDCDGDAFPDLFLSGGAAPAGFYRNASSQGGPLRFERASSGLELDKVTGAYPLDIDSDGVTDLALLRVGENVLMRGLGGCRFERANEAWGFAGGDAWSVAFAATWEHGADWPTIAIGNYIDRNEEAFP
;
A
#
# COMPACT_ATOMS: atom_id res chain seq x y z
N MET A 1 60.62 15.71 42.96
CA MET A 1 59.42 16.42 42.46
C MET A 1 59.28 16.18 40.96
N ARG A 2 58.56 15.11 40.55
CA ARG A 2 58.10 14.86 39.18
C ARG A 2 57.27 13.55 39.15
N ALA A 3 56.02 13.62 39.60
CA ALA A 3 55.12 12.44 39.55
C ALA A 3 53.65 12.82 39.35
N THR A 4 53.34 13.83 38.52
CA THR A 4 51.94 14.31 38.33
C THR A 4 51.49 14.29 36.85
N ARG A 5 52.32 13.84 35.88
CA ARG A 5 51.95 13.86 34.47
C ARG A 5 51.22 12.62 33.94
N PRO A 6 51.38 11.37 34.41
CA PRO A 6 50.69 10.22 33.81
C PRO A 6 49.19 10.08 34.26
N VAL A 7 48.85 10.57 35.46
CA VAL A 7 47.45 10.41 35.97
C VAL A 7 46.48 11.31 35.24
N LEU A 8 46.88 12.52 34.82
CA LEU A 8 46.00 13.45 34.12
C LEU A 8 45.71 12.99 32.68
N ALA A 9 46.69 12.35 32.04
CA ALA A 9 46.49 11.79 30.71
C ALA A 9 45.55 10.55 30.67
N ALA A 10 45.60 9.72 31.71
CA ALA A 10 44.73 8.54 31.84
C ALA A 10 43.27 8.96 32.13
N LEU A 11 43.00 10.04 32.93
CA LEU A 11 41.66 10.55 33.17
C LEU A 11 41.02 11.18 31.92
N LEU A 12 41.82 11.88 31.09
CA LEU A 12 41.33 12.49 29.85
C LEU A 12 40.96 11.43 28.78
N VAL A 13 41.68 10.30 28.72
CA VAL A 13 41.37 9.19 27.82
C VAL A 13 40.09 8.43 28.28
N MET A 14 39.91 8.25 29.58
CA MET A 14 38.68 7.64 30.13
C MET A 14 37.42 8.50 29.93
N CYS A 15 37.49 9.82 30.02
CA CYS A 15 36.36 10.69 29.71
C CYS A 15 35.96 10.67 28.21
N ARG A 16 36.90 10.49 27.32
CA ARG A 16 36.57 10.37 25.87
C ARG A 16 35.97 9.02 25.48
N ALA A 17 36.34 7.94 26.18
CA ALA A 17 35.73 6.62 25.95
C ALA A 17 34.26 6.53 26.41
N LEU A 18 33.85 7.31 27.42
CA LEU A 18 32.46 7.36 27.88
C LEU A 18 31.54 8.17 26.95
N SER A 19 32.07 9.10 26.16
CA SER A 19 31.28 9.90 25.21
C SER A 19 30.99 9.14 23.89
N LEU A 20 31.74 8.10 23.54
CA LEU A 20 31.54 7.31 22.33
C LEU A 20 30.47 6.19 22.50
N ALA A 21 30.06 5.89 23.73
CA ALA A 21 29.06 4.86 23.99
C ALA A 21 27.60 5.37 23.92
N ALA A 22 27.39 6.68 23.81
CA ALA A 22 26.04 7.27 23.76
C ALA A 22 25.48 7.48 22.36
N GLU A 23 26.29 7.22 21.31
CA GLU A 23 25.92 7.58 19.92
C GLU A 23 25.22 6.48 19.14
N ASN A 24 25.00 5.30 19.70
CA ASN A 24 24.41 4.16 19.00
C ASN A 24 23.19 3.51 19.69
N ALA A 25 22.43 4.25 20.46
CA ALA A 25 21.12 3.75 20.87
C ALA A 25 20.21 3.71 19.63
N PRO A 26 19.61 2.56 19.27
CA PRO A 26 18.72 2.50 18.13
C PRO A 26 17.57 3.48 18.37
N THR A 27 17.38 4.42 17.45
CA THR A 27 16.22 5.31 17.48
C THR A 27 14.99 4.47 17.22
N ILE A 28 14.10 4.37 18.21
CA ILE A 28 12.82 3.68 18.01
C ILE A 28 11.99 4.56 17.07
N PRO A 29 11.53 4.01 15.90
CA PRO A 29 10.67 4.76 15.00
C PRO A 29 9.38 5.20 15.72
N ALA A 30 9.00 6.46 15.54
CA ALA A 30 7.71 6.97 15.98
C ALA A 30 6.83 7.22 14.76
N PHE A 31 5.56 6.80 14.83
CA PHE A 31 4.56 7.07 13.80
C PHE A 31 3.79 8.32 14.17
N VAL A 32 3.55 9.18 13.18
CA VAL A 32 2.79 10.42 13.35
C VAL A 32 1.59 10.36 12.39
N GLU A 33 0.41 10.75 12.87
CA GLU A 33 -0.81 10.83 12.06
C GLU A 33 -0.76 12.12 11.21
N GLU A 34 -0.73 11.96 9.89
CA GLU A 34 -0.59 13.06 8.92
C GLU A 34 -1.69 13.08 7.84
N THR A 35 -2.73 12.24 7.92
CA THR A 35 -3.78 12.11 6.90
C THR A 35 -4.33 13.46 6.46
N GLY A 36 -4.74 14.30 7.41
CA GLY A 36 -5.31 15.61 7.10
C GLY A 36 -4.30 16.60 6.54
N SER A 37 -3.09 16.66 7.10
CA SER A 37 -2.02 17.56 6.64
C SER A 37 -1.46 17.14 5.30
N ALA A 38 -1.48 15.85 5.00
CA ALA A 38 -1.03 15.29 3.72
C ALA A 38 -2.05 15.44 2.59
N GLY A 39 -3.26 15.96 2.84
CA GLY A 39 -4.28 16.18 1.81
C GLY A 39 -5.13 14.95 1.48
N ILE A 40 -5.11 13.92 2.33
CA ILE A 40 -5.92 12.72 2.17
C ILE A 40 -7.30 12.95 2.81
N ALA A 41 -8.36 12.72 2.02
CA ALA A 41 -9.74 12.76 2.47
C ALA A 41 -10.47 11.56 1.87
N SER A 42 -10.48 10.46 2.60
CA SER A 42 -11.14 9.22 2.20
C SER A 42 -11.83 8.59 3.40
N THR A 43 -12.97 7.98 3.15
CA THR A 43 -13.74 7.25 4.16
C THR A 43 -14.11 5.89 3.57
N TYR A 44 -13.87 4.84 4.35
CA TYR A 44 -14.39 3.51 4.05
C TYR A 44 -15.74 3.36 4.73
N GLU A 45 -16.81 3.14 3.97
CA GLU A 45 -18.17 3.14 4.50
C GLU A 45 -19.05 2.09 3.81
N GLY A 46 -20.21 1.83 4.37
CA GLY A 46 -21.20 0.94 3.80
C GLY A 46 -21.99 0.20 4.87
N ALA A 47 -22.89 -0.70 4.43
CA ALA A 47 -23.64 -1.58 5.29
C ALA A 47 -22.75 -2.68 5.89
N TRP A 48 -23.35 -3.65 6.58
CA TRP A 48 -22.58 -4.67 7.35
C TRP A 48 -21.62 -5.52 6.48
N GLU A 49 -21.91 -5.70 5.20
CA GLU A 49 -21.04 -6.41 4.25
C GLU A 49 -19.70 -5.72 4.02
N TYR A 50 -19.55 -4.47 4.46
CA TYR A 50 -18.29 -3.74 4.42
C TYR A 50 -17.56 -3.70 5.76
N MET A 51 -18.04 -4.45 6.78
CA MET A 51 -17.36 -4.52 8.08
C MET A 51 -15.96 -5.13 8.01
N VAL A 52 -15.69 -5.92 6.96
CA VAL A 52 -14.37 -6.48 6.64
C VAL A 52 -13.91 -5.90 5.31
N GLY A 53 -12.75 -5.27 5.31
CA GLY A 53 -12.21 -4.57 4.14
C GLY A 53 -11.48 -3.29 4.56
N GLY A 54 -11.57 -2.25 3.75
CA GLY A 54 -10.85 -1.00 3.98
C GLY A 54 -9.41 -1.09 3.50
N GLY A 55 -9.17 -1.85 2.43
CA GLY A 55 -7.84 -2.06 1.87
C GLY A 55 -7.24 -0.78 1.29
N ALA A 56 -5.93 -0.67 1.39
CA ALA A 56 -5.12 0.37 0.78
C ALA A 56 -4.00 -0.28 -0.03
N ALA A 57 -3.57 0.39 -1.09
CA ALA A 57 -2.38 0.01 -1.84
C ALA A 57 -1.50 1.23 -2.07
N SER A 58 -0.19 1.03 -1.98
CA SER A 58 0.80 2.06 -2.28
C SER A 58 1.75 1.54 -3.34
N PHE A 59 1.89 2.27 -4.45
CA PHE A 59 2.71 1.90 -5.59
C PHE A 59 3.04 3.13 -6.43
N ASP A 60 4.18 3.12 -7.09
CA ASP A 60 4.59 4.19 -8.00
C ASP A 60 4.03 3.88 -9.40
N CYS A 61 3.05 4.65 -9.87
CA CYS A 61 2.38 4.42 -11.15
C CYS A 61 2.88 5.29 -12.30
N ASP A 62 3.74 6.27 -12.04
CA ASP A 62 4.30 7.13 -13.07
C ASP A 62 5.83 7.14 -13.13
N GLY A 63 6.50 6.39 -12.25
CA GLY A 63 7.94 6.18 -12.26
C GLY A 63 8.74 7.34 -11.66
N ASP A 64 8.10 8.17 -10.84
CA ASP A 64 8.76 9.32 -10.22
C ASP A 64 9.46 9.01 -8.88
N ALA A 65 9.40 7.75 -8.42
CA ALA A 65 9.93 7.21 -7.18
C ALA A 65 9.24 7.73 -5.90
N PHE A 66 8.07 8.36 -6.03
CA PHE A 66 7.21 8.71 -4.91
C PHE A 66 5.93 7.87 -4.97
N PRO A 67 5.78 6.86 -4.09
CA PRO A 67 4.62 5.97 -4.16
C PRO A 67 3.30 6.72 -4.02
N ASP A 68 2.38 6.44 -4.95
CA ASP A 68 1.01 6.90 -4.95
C ASP A 68 0.16 6.07 -4.00
N LEU A 69 -1.09 6.48 -3.76
CA LEU A 69 -1.96 5.85 -2.79
C LEU A 69 -3.34 5.58 -3.37
N PHE A 70 -3.77 4.32 -3.27
CA PHE A 70 -5.14 3.89 -3.50
C PHE A 70 -5.80 3.56 -2.16
N LEU A 71 -7.02 4.04 -1.95
CA LEU A 71 -7.82 3.78 -0.77
C LEU A 71 -9.20 3.27 -1.19
N SER A 72 -9.57 2.07 -0.74
CA SER A 72 -10.91 1.54 -0.99
C SER A 72 -11.97 2.38 -0.26
N GLY A 73 -13.14 2.52 -0.88
CA GLY A 73 -14.26 3.30 -0.33
C GLY A 73 -15.37 2.46 0.29
N GLY A 74 -15.31 1.14 0.18
CA GLY A 74 -16.42 0.27 0.56
C GLY A 74 -17.58 0.43 -0.42
N ALA A 75 -18.77 0.77 0.07
CA ALA A 75 -19.93 1.06 -0.77
C ALA A 75 -19.74 2.31 -1.64
N ALA A 76 -18.93 3.26 -1.19
CA ALA A 76 -18.57 4.46 -1.94
C ALA A 76 -17.45 4.19 -2.96
N PRO A 77 -17.26 5.06 -3.96
CA PRO A 77 -16.12 4.97 -4.86
C PRO A 77 -14.78 5.07 -4.12
N ALA A 78 -13.81 4.28 -4.55
CA ALA A 78 -12.45 4.34 -4.06
C ALA A 78 -11.79 5.70 -4.35
N GLY A 79 -10.76 6.03 -3.60
CA GLY A 79 -9.95 7.23 -3.79
C GLY A 79 -8.58 6.88 -4.34
N PHE A 80 -8.15 7.59 -5.38
CA PHE A 80 -6.78 7.54 -5.85
C PHE A 80 -6.10 8.90 -5.61
N TYR A 81 -4.87 8.86 -5.11
CA TYR A 81 -4.11 10.04 -4.72
C TYR A 81 -2.69 9.94 -5.28
N ARG A 82 -2.31 10.93 -6.08
CA ARG A 82 -0.93 11.07 -6.53
C ARG A 82 -0.08 11.66 -5.43
N ASN A 83 1.12 11.14 -5.29
CA ASN A 83 2.11 11.69 -4.37
C ASN A 83 2.73 12.95 -4.98
N ALA A 84 2.50 14.09 -4.34
CA ALA A 84 3.05 15.39 -4.71
C ALA A 84 4.10 15.89 -3.70
N SER A 85 4.67 14.97 -2.90
CA SER A 85 5.72 15.27 -1.94
C SER A 85 7.01 15.68 -2.65
N SER A 86 7.84 16.43 -1.97
CA SER A 86 9.22 16.67 -2.39
C SER A 86 10.18 15.85 -1.53
N GLN A 87 11.33 15.49 -2.08
CA GLN A 87 12.34 14.72 -1.35
C GLN A 87 12.76 15.42 -0.04
N GLY A 88 12.56 14.73 1.09
CA GLY A 88 12.84 15.28 2.42
C GLY A 88 11.85 16.33 2.92
N GLY A 89 10.78 16.60 2.16
CA GLY A 89 9.68 17.48 2.54
C GLY A 89 8.55 16.75 3.28
N PRO A 90 7.50 17.48 3.67
CA PRO A 90 6.30 16.89 4.25
C PRO A 90 5.56 16.03 3.21
N LEU A 91 4.81 15.03 3.68
CA LEU A 91 3.91 14.24 2.84
C LEU A 91 2.83 15.13 2.24
N ARG A 92 2.59 14.95 0.96
CA ARG A 92 1.56 15.65 0.21
C ARG A 92 0.96 14.74 -0.85
N PHE A 93 -0.37 14.60 -0.81
CA PHE A 93 -1.12 13.84 -1.80
C PHE A 93 -2.18 14.71 -2.45
N GLU A 94 -2.42 14.49 -3.73
CA GLU A 94 -3.44 15.17 -4.51
C GLU A 94 -4.40 14.14 -5.10
N ARG A 95 -5.70 14.26 -4.80
CA ARG A 95 -6.70 13.37 -5.37
C ARG A 95 -6.70 13.51 -6.89
N ALA A 96 -6.62 12.39 -7.59
CA ALA A 96 -6.56 12.34 -9.04
C ALA A 96 -7.59 11.33 -9.59
N SER A 97 -7.96 11.50 -10.86
CA SER A 97 -8.77 10.53 -11.60
C SER A 97 -7.85 9.59 -12.35
N SER A 98 -8.03 8.29 -12.14
CA SER A 98 -7.13 7.25 -12.64
C SER A 98 -7.85 6.13 -13.40
N GLY A 99 -9.17 6.00 -13.23
CA GLY A 99 -9.97 4.86 -13.65
C GLY A 99 -10.18 3.82 -12.54
N LEU A 100 -9.55 4.03 -11.36
CA LEU A 100 -9.64 3.13 -10.20
C LEU A 100 -10.81 3.47 -9.25
N GLU A 101 -11.58 4.53 -9.53
CA GLU A 101 -12.64 5.05 -8.66
C GLU A 101 -13.90 4.16 -8.71
N LEU A 102 -13.71 2.85 -8.49
CA LEU A 102 -14.80 1.87 -8.45
C LEU A 102 -15.42 1.80 -7.06
N ASP A 103 -16.71 1.52 -7.02
CA ASP A 103 -17.44 1.19 -5.80
C ASP A 103 -17.23 -0.26 -5.35
N LYS A 104 -17.69 -0.57 -4.14
CA LYS A 104 -17.70 -1.93 -3.55
C LYS A 104 -16.32 -2.56 -3.38
N VAL A 105 -15.25 -1.79 -3.45
CA VAL A 105 -13.88 -2.28 -3.28
C VAL A 105 -13.59 -2.56 -1.80
N THR A 106 -13.12 -3.77 -1.52
CA THR A 106 -12.70 -4.24 -0.19
C THR A 106 -11.19 -4.35 -0.05
N GLY A 107 -10.47 -4.50 -1.16
CA GLY A 107 -9.01 -4.61 -1.17
C GLY A 107 -8.43 -4.33 -2.54
N ALA A 108 -7.15 -3.93 -2.57
CA ALA A 108 -6.41 -3.63 -3.79
C ALA A 108 -4.99 -4.20 -3.70
N TYR A 109 -4.53 -4.83 -4.77
CA TYR A 109 -3.26 -5.54 -4.82
C TYR A 109 -2.52 -5.16 -6.11
N PRO A 110 -1.46 -4.33 -6.00
CA PRO A 110 -0.64 -3.96 -7.14
C PRO A 110 0.29 -5.11 -7.53
N LEU A 111 0.35 -5.43 -8.81
CA LEU A 111 1.24 -6.41 -9.41
C LEU A 111 1.31 -6.15 -10.93
N ASP A 112 2.28 -6.73 -11.61
CA ASP A 112 2.38 -6.70 -13.07
C ASP A 112 1.78 -8.02 -13.60
N ILE A 113 0.50 -8.00 -14.02
CA ILE A 113 -0.26 -9.22 -14.37
C ILE A 113 0.11 -9.75 -15.74
N ASP A 114 0.28 -8.87 -16.72
CA ASP A 114 0.57 -9.25 -18.11
C ASP A 114 2.08 -9.16 -18.45
N SER A 115 2.92 -8.91 -17.44
CA SER A 115 4.37 -8.86 -17.55
C SER A 115 4.89 -7.80 -18.54
N ASP A 116 4.15 -6.69 -18.69
CA ASP A 116 4.53 -5.57 -19.55
C ASP A 116 5.42 -4.52 -18.85
N GLY A 117 5.69 -4.70 -17.56
CA GLY A 117 6.52 -3.82 -16.73
C GLY A 117 5.77 -2.62 -16.17
N VAL A 118 4.45 -2.51 -16.41
CA VAL A 118 3.59 -1.49 -15.83
C VAL A 118 2.79 -2.10 -14.68
N THR A 119 2.63 -1.38 -13.59
CA THR A 119 1.85 -1.87 -12.46
C THR A 119 0.36 -1.92 -12.80
N ASP A 120 -0.24 -3.10 -12.65
CA ASP A 120 -1.67 -3.35 -12.69
C ASP A 120 -2.24 -3.44 -11.27
N LEU A 121 -3.57 -3.57 -11.15
CA LEU A 121 -4.20 -3.83 -9.87
C LEU A 121 -5.24 -4.95 -9.96
N ALA A 122 -5.21 -5.85 -8.96
CA ALA A 122 -6.34 -6.71 -8.67
C ALA A 122 -7.20 -6.02 -7.58
N LEU A 123 -8.44 -5.71 -7.91
CA LEU A 123 -9.41 -5.09 -6.99
C LEU A 123 -10.41 -6.15 -6.54
N LEU A 124 -10.37 -6.47 -5.23
CA LEU A 124 -11.37 -7.32 -4.60
C LEU A 124 -12.61 -6.50 -4.27
N ARG A 125 -13.79 -7.11 -4.44
CA ARG A 125 -15.05 -6.40 -4.26
C ARG A 125 -16.11 -7.26 -3.57
N VAL A 126 -17.13 -6.61 -3.09
CA VAL A 126 -18.42 -7.26 -2.85
C VAL A 126 -19.14 -7.37 -4.18
N GLY A 127 -19.15 -8.57 -4.76
CA GLY A 127 -19.57 -8.86 -6.12
C GLY A 127 -18.39 -9.18 -7.03
N GLU A 128 -18.45 -8.79 -8.28
CA GLU A 128 -17.43 -9.11 -9.27
C GLU A 128 -16.09 -8.42 -8.95
N ASN A 129 -15.02 -9.23 -8.81
CA ASN A 129 -13.65 -8.73 -8.70
C ASN A 129 -13.18 -8.19 -10.06
N VAL A 130 -12.30 -7.19 -10.02
CA VAL A 130 -11.84 -6.53 -11.24
C VAL A 130 -10.32 -6.52 -11.31
N LEU A 131 -9.80 -6.91 -12.47
CA LEU A 131 -8.42 -6.67 -12.83
C LEU A 131 -8.34 -5.38 -13.65
N MET A 132 -7.46 -4.48 -13.22
CA MET A 132 -7.25 -3.17 -13.83
C MET A 132 -5.87 -3.16 -14.46
N ARG A 133 -5.80 -3.00 -15.77
CA ARG A 133 -4.55 -2.87 -16.50
C ARG A 133 -3.99 -1.46 -16.35
N GLY A 134 -2.71 -1.36 -16.02
CA GLY A 134 -1.96 -0.12 -16.03
C GLY A 134 -1.64 0.35 -17.46
N LEU A 135 -1.88 1.63 -17.72
CA LEU A 135 -1.57 2.26 -19.01
C LEU A 135 -0.37 3.22 -18.90
N GLY A 136 0.28 3.22 -17.74
CA GLY A 136 1.30 4.20 -17.38
C GLY A 136 0.73 5.59 -17.08
N GLY A 137 1.53 6.40 -16.36
CA GLY A 137 1.14 7.75 -15.96
C GLY A 137 -0.13 7.78 -15.10
N CYS A 138 -0.27 6.78 -14.22
CA CYS A 138 -1.37 6.63 -13.27
C CYS A 138 -2.75 6.51 -13.91
N ARG A 139 -2.85 5.89 -15.07
CA ARG A 139 -4.12 5.59 -15.74
C ARG A 139 -4.33 4.10 -15.80
N PHE A 140 -5.58 3.67 -15.60
CA PHE A 140 -5.95 2.27 -15.56
C PHE A 140 -7.24 2.03 -16.35
N GLU A 141 -7.36 0.83 -16.89
CA GLU A 141 -8.56 0.37 -17.56
C GLU A 141 -8.92 -1.04 -17.10
N ARG A 142 -10.21 -1.38 -17.16
CA ARG A 142 -10.68 -2.70 -16.80
C ARG A 142 -10.22 -3.72 -17.85
N ALA A 143 -9.63 -4.82 -17.40
CA ALA A 143 -9.07 -5.85 -18.26
C ALA A 143 -9.69 -7.24 -18.10
N ASN A 144 -10.75 -7.41 -17.29
CA ASN A 144 -11.37 -8.73 -17.06
C ASN A 144 -11.63 -9.50 -18.35
N GLU A 145 -12.28 -8.88 -19.32
CA GLU A 145 -12.63 -9.52 -20.59
C GLU A 145 -11.38 -9.83 -21.41
N ALA A 146 -10.47 -8.86 -21.54
CA ALA A 146 -9.24 -9.01 -22.31
C ALA A 146 -8.33 -10.12 -21.75
N TRP A 147 -8.34 -10.32 -20.44
CA TRP A 147 -7.52 -11.34 -19.77
C TRP A 147 -8.30 -12.62 -19.42
N GLY A 148 -9.55 -12.76 -19.88
CA GLY A 148 -10.36 -13.93 -19.63
C GLY A 148 -10.70 -14.19 -18.16
N PHE A 149 -10.72 -13.14 -17.34
CA PHE A 149 -10.98 -13.23 -15.92
C PHE A 149 -12.46 -13.01 -15.61
N ALA A 150 -13.13 -14.04 -15.09
CA ALA A 150 -14.58 -13.98 -14.81
C ALA A 150 -14.97 -13.08 -13.63
N GLY A 151 -14.06 -12.80 -12.70
CA GLY A 151 -14.30 -11.95 -11.53
C GLY A 151 -15.12 -12.56 -10.39
N GLY A 152 -16.02 -13.50 -10.72
CA GLY A 152 -16.94 -14.11 -9.75
C GLY A 152 -18.05 -13.17 -9.27
N ASP A 153 -18.82 -13.62 -8.27
CA ASP A 153 -19.85 -12.82 -7.59
C ASP A 153 -19.89 -13.20 -6.11
N ALA A 154 -18.84 -12.87 -5.37
CA ALA A 154 -18.71 -13.24 -3.98
C ALA A 154 -18.33 -12.01 -3.12
N TRP A 155 -18.15 -12.22 -1.83
CA TRP A 155 -17.56 -11.23 -0.93
C TRP A 155 -16.09 -11.58 -0.73
N SER A 156 -15.24 -10.96 -1.55
CA SER A 156 -13.82 -11.28 -1.61
C SER A 156 -13.00 -10.40 -0.65
N VAL A 157 -12.10 -11.03 0.12
CA VAL A 157 -11.33 -10.34 1.17
C VAL A 157 -9.86 -10.74 1.24
N ALA A 158 -9.45 -11.77 0.50
CA ALA A 158 -8.07 -12.23 0.49
C ALA A 158 -7.58 -12.49 -0.93
N PHE A 159 -6.31 -12.20 -1.18
CA PHE A 159 -5.68 -12.34 -2.48
C PHE A 159 -4.26 -12.88 -2.33
N ALA A 160 -3.88 -13.74 -3.23
CA ALA A 160 -2.50 -14.15 -3.44
C ALA A 160 -2.25 -14.39 -4.93
N ALA A 161 -1.05 -14.09 -5.38
CA ALA A 161 -0.62 -14.38 -6.74
C ALA A 161 0.78 -14.99 -6.71
N THR A 162 1.06 -15.87 -7.67
CA THR A 162 2.39 -16.46 -7.88
C THR A 162 2.59 -16.72 -9.36
N TRP A 163 3.84 -16.57 -9.83
CA TRP A 163 4.24 -16.98 -11.18
C TRP A 163 4.90 -18.34 -11.09
N GLU A 164 4.35 -19.32 -11.79
CA GLU A 164 4.96 -20.61 -11.93
C GLU A 164 6.16 -20.54 -12.87
N HIS A 165 7.08 -21.50 -12.78
CA HIS A 165 8.28 -21.46 -13.60
C HIS A 165 7.96 -21.45 -15.09
N GLY A 166 8.34 -20.39 -15.79
CA GLY A 166 8.14 -20.19 -17.21
C GLY A 166 6.73 -19.74 -17.60
N ALA A 167 5.90 -19.31 -16.63
CA ALA A 167 4.60 -18.69 -16.91
C ALA A 167 4.72 -17.18 -17.07
N ASP A 168 4.12 -16.64 -18.11
CA ASP A 168 4.02 -15.18 -18.36
C ASP A 168 2.89 -14.56 -17.53
N TRP A 169 1.93 -15.37 -17.08
CA TRP A 169 0.77 -14.97 -16.30
C TRP A 169 0.78 -15.56 -14.90
N PRO A 170 0.33 -14.84 -13.89
CA PRO A 170 0.24 -15.36 -12.54
C PRO A 170 -0.91 -16.35 -12.37
N THR A 171 -0.71 -17.33 -11.49
CA THR A 171 -1.81 -18.05 -10.86
C THR A 171 -2.35 -17.18 -9.72
N ILE A 172 -3.63 -16.85 -9.77
CA ILE A 172 -4.32 -16.00 -8.79
C ILE A 172 -5.21 -16.86 -7.90
N ALA A 173 -5.12 -16.65 -6.58
CA ALA A 173 -6.03 -17.21 -5.59
C ALA A 173 -6.79 -16.08 -4.89
N ILE A 174 -8.13 -16.19 -4.85
CA ILE A 174 -9.02 -15.23 -4.19
C ILE A 174 -9.80 -15.97 -3.10
N GLY A 175 -9.69 -15.45 -1.87
CA GLY A 175 -10.44 -15.94 -0.73
C GLY A 175 -11.69 -15.10 -0.51
N ASN A 176 -12.84 -15.78 -0.38
CA ASN A 176 -14.11 -15.15 -0.10
C ASN A 176 -14.45 -15.30 1.39
N TYR A 177 -15.04 -14.25 1.99
CA TYR A 177 -15.45 -14.28 3.39
C TYR A 177 -16.65 -15.21 3.58
N ILE A 178 -17.69 -15.00 2.78
CA ILE A 178 -18.89 -15.86 2.71
C ILE A 178 -19.43 -15.89 1.28
N ASP A 179 -20.29 -16.87 0.99
CA ASP A 179 -21.15 -16.82 -0.17
C ASP A 179 -22.29 -15.81 0.10
N ARG A 180 -22.32 -14.71 -0.65
CA ARG A 180 -23.33 -13.66 -0.49
C ARG A 180 -24.74 -14.08 -0.90
N ASN A 181 -24.89 -15.24 -1.53
CA ASN A 181 -26.17 -15.80 -1.95
C ASN A 181 -26.72 -16.81 -0.93
N GLU A 182 -25.97 -17.14 0.13
CA GLU A 182 -26.45 -18.00 1.22
C GLU A 182 -27.26 -17.18 2.23
N GLU A 183 -28.48 -17.64 2.54
CA GLU A 183 -29.36 -17.06 3.59
C GLU A 183 -28.83 -17.25 5.03
N ALA A 184 -27.55 -17.53 5.22
CA ALA A 184 -27.01 -17.99 6.50
C ALA A 184 -26.89 -16.91 7.59
N PHE A 185 -27.24 -15.67 7.28
CA PHE A 185 -27.23 -14.58 8.28
C PHE A 185 -28.59 -13.91 8.35
N PRO A 186 -29.29 -14.02 9.49
CA PRO A 186 -30.54 -13.32 9.74
C PRO A 186 -30.33 -11.81 9.92
#